data_ca8f08fc282ccf743b6eff3ae0e93eb2
#
_entry.id   ca8f08fc282ccf743b6eff3ae0e93eb2
#
_cell.length_a   1.000
_cell.length_b   1.000
_cell.length_c   1.000
_cell.angle_alpha   90.00
_cell.angle_beta   90.00
_cell.angle_gamma   90.00
#
_symmetry.space_group_name_H-M   'P 1'
#
loop_
_entity.id
_entity.type
_entity.pdbx_description
1 polymer ?
#
loop_
_entity_poly.entity_id
_entity_poly.type
_entity_poly.pdbx_seq_one_letter_code
_entity_poly.pdbx_strand_id
1 'polypeptide(L)'
;MERRVPLWENVILTGPMALTRGLNAELVRALSAYMTTEATEASQVAGEPHPWQPHAVRALRIPDYFANFKERMDLAPYLGATIFAKLVFGDLSGRNYITKKQYNEAGPSVAFALGSV
;
A
#
# COMPACT_ATOMS: atom_id res chain seq x y z
N MET A 1 15.65 -9.71 3.58
CA MET A 1 15.13 -9.24 4.88
C MET A 1 14.99 -7.73 5.00
N GLU A 2 15.28 -6.96 3.97
CA GLU A 2 15.27 -5.47 3.97
C GLU A 2 13.88 -4.81 3.89
N ARG A 3 12.78 -5.55 3.99
CA ARG A 3 11.42 -5.03 3.71
C ARG A 3 10.61 -4.66 4.95
N ARG A 4 11.12 -4.86 6.16
CA ARG A 4 10.36 -4.57 7.40
C ARG A 4 10.14 -3.06 7.58
N VAL A 5 11.19 -2.27 7.48
CA VAL A 5 11.12 -0.81 7.68
C VAL A 5 10.10 -0.16 6.73
N PRO A 6 10.18 -0.36 5.39
CA PRO A 6 9.20 0.24 4.50
C PRO A 6 7.77 -0.25 4.71
N LEU A 7 7.53 -1.44 5.24
CA LEU A 7 6.18 -1.91 5.54
C LEU A 7 5.54 -1.14 6.70
N TRP A 8 6.28 -0.91 7.78
CA TRP A 8 5.79 -0.17 8.95
C TRP A 8 5.61 1.33 8.68
N GLU A 9 6.42 1.88 7.80
CA GLU A 9 6.33 3.27 7.39
C GLU A 9 5.28 3.55 6.29
N ASN A 10 4.68 2.51 5.72
CA ASN A 10 3.72 2.62 4.63
C ASN A 10 2.41 1.84 4.92
N VAL A 11 1.85 2.03 6.10
CA VAL A 11 0.57 1.43 6.48
C VAL A 11 -0.58 2.19 5.83
N ILE A 12 -1.49 1.49 5.17
CA ILE A 12 -2.67 2.07 4.55
C ILE A 12 -3.92 1.53 5.24
N LEU A 13 -4.71 2.42 5.81
CA LEU A 13 -6.04 2.11 6.33
C LEU A 13 -7.09 2.51 5.29
N THR A 14 -7.87 1.57 4.80
CA THR A 14 -8.87 1.80 3.77
C THR A 14 -10.18 1.06 4.06
N GLY A 15 -11.18 1.28 3.24
CA GLY A 15 -12.52 0.74 3.43
C GLY A 15 -13.42 1.63 4.29
N PRO A 16 -14.70 1.27 4.46
CA PRO A 16 -15.69 2.14 5.13
C PRO A 16 -15.29 2.55 6.55
N MET A 17 -14.62 1.66 7.28
CA MET A 17 -14.17 1.91 8.65
C MET A 17 -13.04 2.95 8.72
N ALA A 18 -12.31 3.19 7.63
CA ALA A 18 -11.26 4.21 7.59
C ALA A 18 -11.79 5.65 7.82
N LEU A 19 -13.09 5.85 7.65
CA LEU A 19 -13.76 7.13 7.92
C LEU A 19 -14.09 7.33 9.40
N THR A 20 -13.89 6.31 10.24
CA THR A 20 -14.15 6.43 11.68
C THR A 20 -13.16 7.40 12.31
N ARG A 21 -13.70 8.45 12.93
CA ARG A 21 -12.89 9.49 13.57
C ARG A 21 -11.98 8.87 14.64
N GLY A 22 -10.70 9.18 14.59
CA GLY A 22 -9.71 8.71 15.57
C GLY A 22 -9.15 7.31 15.32
N LEU A 23 -9.77 6.47 14.49
CA LEU A 23 -9.32 5.10 14.25
C LEU A 23 -7.88 5.04 13.73
N ASN A 24 -7.53 5.90 12.78
CA ASN A 24 -6.18 5.94 12.22
C ASN A 24 -5.13 6.30 13.28
N ALA A 25 -5.42 7.31 14.10
CA ALA A 25 -4.52 7.73 15.17
C ALA A 25 -4.33 6.63 16.22
N GLU A 26 -5.43 5.96 16.60
CA GLU A 26 -5.39 4.87 17.57
C GLU A 26 -4.66 3.64 17.02
N LEU A 27 -4.84 3.32 15.74
CA LEU A 27 -4.09 2.25 15.09
C LEU A 27 -2.58 2.53 15.11
N VAL A 28 -2.17 3.73 14.72
CA VAL A 28 -0.75 4.13 14.76
C VAL A 28 -0.21 4.07 16.18
N ARG A 29 -0.97 4.55 17.17
CA ARG A 29 -0.59 4.49 18.59
C ARG A 29 -0.38 3.05 19.07
N ALA A 30 -1.33 2.16 18.77
CA ALA A 30 -1.26 0.76 19.17
C ALA A 30 -0.07 0.04 18.53
N LEU A 31 0.15 0.25 17.23
CA LEU A 31 1.29 -0.33 16.51
C LEU A 31 2.63 0.23 17.02
N SER A 32 2.69 1.52 17.31
CA SER A 32 3.91 2.15 17.85
C SER A 32 4.26 1.62 19.26
N ALA A 33 3.26 1.35 20.10
CA ALA A 33 3.48 0.77 21.42
C ALA A 33 4.08 -0.65 21.31
N TYR A 34 3.62 -1.44 20.36
CA TYR A 34 4.16 -2.77 20.10
C TYR A 34 5.63 -2.74 19.68
N MET A 35 6.01 -1.79 18.81
CA MET A 35 7.39 -1.63 18.38
C MET A 35 8.33 -1.21 19.51
N THR A 36 7.87 -0.35 20.41
CA THR A 36 8.67 0.10 21.55
C THR A 36 9.01 -1.04 22.51
N THR A 37 8.08 -1.97 22.70
CA THR A 37 8.29 -3.14 23.56
C THR A 37 9.36 -4.08 22.99
N GLU A 38 9.28 -4.41 21.70
CA GLU A 38 10.30 -5.25 21.04
C GLU A 38 11.69 -4.55 21.02
N ALA A 39 11.73 -3.25 20.78
CA ALA A 39 12.95 -2.47 20.79
C ALA A 39 13.65 -2.49 22.16
N THR A 40 12.87 -2.45 23.25
CA THR A 40 13.41 -2.48 24.61
C THR A 40 14.01 -3.85 24.95
N GLU A 41 13.38 -4.93 24.53
CA GLU A 41 13.89 -6.28 24.76
C GLU A 41 15.17 -6.57 23.92
N ALA A 42 15.19 -6.16 22.67
CA ALA A 42 16.34 -6.32 21.79
C ALA A 42 17.52 -5.42 22.19
N SER A 43 17.26 -4.23 22.72
CA SER A 43 18.29 -3.27 23.16
C SER A 43 18.99 -3.68 24.46
N GLN A 44 18.38 -4.55 25.26
CA GLN A 44 19.04 -5.10 26.45
C GLN A 44 20.12 -6.11 26.14
N VAL A 45 20.15 -6.66 24.93
CA VAL A 45 21.10 -7.70 24.52
C VAL A 45 22.24 -7.17 23.63
N ALA A 46 22.07 -6.03 22.95
CA ALA A 46 23.10 -5.48 22.06
C ALA A 46 22.99 -3.96 22.01
N GLY A 47 23.98 -3.28 22.53
CA GLY A 47 24.06 -1.84 22.77
C GLY A 47 23.95 -0.90 21.56
N GLU A 48 23.46 -1.33 20.40
CA GLU A 48 23.15 -0.46 19.26
C GLU A 48 21.83 -0.89 18.59
N PRO A 49 20.96 0.07 18.20
CA PRO A 49 19.74 -0.25 17.47
C PRO A 49 20.10 -0.89 16.12
N HIS A 50 19.52 -2.05 15.85
CA HIS A 50 19.77 -2.77 14.62
C HIS A 50 19.27 -1.95 13.41
N PRO A 51 20.08 -1.74 12.35
CA PRO A 51 19.72 -0.90 11.20
C PRO A 51 18.46 -1.35 10.45
N TRP A 52 17.98 -2.56 10.71
CA TRP A 52 16.77 -3.15 10.12
C TRP A 52 15.52 -2.99 10.98
N GLN A 53 15.64 -2.35 12.14
CA GLN A 53 14.52 -2.16 13.04
C GLN A 53 13.70 -0.96 12.58
N PRO A 54 12.38 -1.10 12.38
CA PRO A 54 11.55 0.04 12.05
C PRO A 54 11.51 1.02 13.21
N HIS A 55 11.72 2.31 12.92
CA HIS A 55 11.78 3.36 13.93
C HIS A 55 10.44 4.07 14.15
N ALA A 56 9.52 3.95 13.20
CA ALA A 56 8.23 4.61 13.26
C ALA A 56 7.15 3.85 12.50
N VAL A 57 5.92 3.97 12.96
CA VAL A 57 4.72 3.58 12.21
C VAL A 57 4.17 4.83 11.54
N ARG A 58 3.99 4.76 10.24
CA ARG A 58 3.41 5.85 9.48
C ARG A 58 2.19 5.36 8.71
N ALA A 59 1.03 5.93 9.02
CA ALA A 59 -0.16 5.75 8.21
C ALA A 59 -0.16 6.73 7.03
N LEU A 60 -0.22 6.19 5.83
CA LEU A 60 -0.28 7.00 4.62
C LEU A 60 -1.66 7.63 4.46
N ARG A 61 -1.67 8.83 3.90
CA ARG A 61 -2.88 9.56 3.52
C ARG A 61 -2.84 9.87 2.05
N ILE A 62 -4.02 10.06 1.47
CA ILE A 62 -4.12 10.53 0.10
C ILE A 62 -3.51 11.94 0.04
N PRO A 63 -2.58 12.20 -0.89
CA PRO A 63 -1.96 13.51 -1.05
C PRO A 63 -2.97 14.61 -1.34
N ASP A 64 -2.70 15.82 -0.85
CA ASP A 64 -3.55 17.00 -1.04
C ASP A 64 -3.81 17.37 -2.51
N TYR A 65 -2.93 16.92 -3.40
CA TYR A 65 -3.10 17.05 -4.85
C TYR A 65 -4.43 16.46 -5.35
N PHE A 66 -4.91 15.39 -4.70
CA PHE A 66 -6.19 14.77 -5.03
C PHE A 66 -7.31 15.34 -4.17
N ALA A 67 -7.62 16.64 -4.34
CA ALA A 67 -8.52 17.39 -3.48
C ALA A 67 -9.87 16.70 -3.23
N ASN A 68 -10.46 16.07 -4.26
CA ASN A 68 -11.75 15.36 -4.16
C ASN A 68 -11.68 14.06 -3.34
N PHE A 69 -10.50 13.55 -3.05
CA PHE A 69 -10.26 12.29 -2.34
C PHE A 69 -9.52 12.47 -1.02
N LYS A 70 -9.08 13.68 -0.69
CA LYS A 70 -8.20 14.00 0.44
C LYS A 70 -8.63 13.36 1.76
N GLU A 71 -9.93 13.36 2.06
CA GLU A 71 -10.48 12.80 3.30
C GLU A 71 -11.23 11.49 3.09
N ARG A 72 -11.17 10.94 1.89
CA ARG A 72 -11.88 9.74 1.48
C ARG A 72 -10.93 8.55 1.37
N MET A 73 -10.32 8.17 2.50
CA MET A 73 -9.43 6.99 2.56
C MET A 73 -10.14 5.69 2.19
N ASP A 74 -11.46 5.63 2.35
CA ASP A 74 -12.32 4.55 1.86
C ASP A 74 -12.21 4.35 0.34
N LEU A 75 -11.95 5.43 -0.41
CA LEU A 75 -11.80 5.43 -1.86
C LEU A 75 -10.34 5.35 -2.35
N ALA A 76 -9.38 5.20 -1.46
CA ALA A 76 -7.96 5.11 -1.85
C ALA A 76 -7.68 4.01 -2.90
N PRO A 77 -8.25 2.78 -2.80
CA PRO A 77 -8.06 1.76 -3.82
C PRO A 77 -8.67 2.16 -5.18
N TYR A 78 -9.83 2.83 -5.17
CA TYR A 78 -10.45 3.34 -6.38
C TYR A 78 -9.57 4.40 -7.06
N LEU A 79 -9.04 5.35 -6.29
CA LEU A 79 -8.11 6.35 -6.80
C LEU A 79 -6.86 5.70 -7.40
N GLY A 80 -6.26 4.73 -6.69
CA GLY A 80 -5.12 3.98 -7.18
C GLY A 80 -5.42 3.24 -8.48
N ALA A 81 -6.56 2.58 -8.55
CA ALA A 81 -7.01 1.88 -9.76
C ALA A 81 -7.21 2.84 -10.95
N THR A 82 -7.76 4.03 -10.72
CA THR A 82 -7.94 5.03 -11.79
C THR A 82 -6.62 5.59 -12.30
N ILE A 83 -5.65 5.81 -11.43
CA ILE A 83 -4.29 6.24 -11.80
C ILE A 83 -3.61 5.12 -12.61
N PHE A 84 -3.65 3.90 -12.08
CA PHE A 84 -3.08 2.74 -12.75
C PHE A 84 -3.70 2.52 -14.13
N ALA A 85 -5.03 2.58 -14.25
CA ALA A 85 -5.72 2.45 -15.52
C ALA A 85 -5.29 3.51 -16.54
N LYS A 86 -5.14 4.77 -16.12
CA LYS A 86 -4.64 5.84 -17.00
C LYS A 86 -3.23 5.56 -17.51
N LEU A 87 -2.35 5.06 -16.66
CA LEU A 87 -0.98 4.72 -17.06
C LEU A 87 -0.96 3.52 -18.01
N VAL A 88 -1.71 2.47 -17.68
CA VAL A 88 -1.73 1.22 -18.46
C VAL A 88 -2.39 1.40 -19.82
N PHE A 89 -3.55 2.04 -19.87
CA PHE A 89 -4.26 2.29 -21.14
C PHE A 89 -3.71 3.46 -21.94
N GLY A 90 -2.87 4.31 -21.33
CA GLY A 90 -2.09 5.33 -22.03
C GLY A 90 -0.85 4.76 -22.72
N ASP A 91 -0.39 3.58 -22.33
CA ASP A 91 0.74 2.91 -22.96
C ASP A 91 0.28 2.16 -24.22
N LEU A 92 0.65 2.67 -25.37
CA LEU A 92 0.33 2.09 -26.67
C LEU A 92 1.04 0.75 -26.96
N SER A 93 1.96 0.32 -26.10
CA SER A 93 2.68 -0.95 -26.26
C SER A 93 1.79 -2.19 -26.11
N GLY A 94 0.67 -2.05 -25.41
CA GLY A 94 -0.29 -3.15 -25.16
C GLY A 94 0.21 -4.26 -24.24
N ARG A 95 1.36 -4.06 -23.57
CA ARG A 95 1.99 -5.10 -22.74
C ARG A 95 1.31 -5.31 -21.39
N ASN A 96 0.65 -4.29 -20.88
CA ASN A 96 0.09 -4.28 -19.53
C ASN A 96 -1.43 -4.42 -19.48
N TYR A 97 -2.08 -4.73 -20.60
CA TYR A 97 -3.52 -4.98 -20.69
C TYR A 97 -3.84 -5.94 -21.82
N ILE A 98 -5.01 -6.57 -21.73
CA ILE A 98 -5.50 -7.50 -22.73
C ILE A 98 -6.15 -6.70 -23.86
N THR A 99 -5.59 -6.80 -25.05
CA THR A 99 -6.18 -6.18 -26.24
C THR A 99 -7.38 -6.99 -26.72
N LYS A 100 -8.31 -6.33 -27.43
CA LYS A 100 -9.47 -7.00 -28.04
C LYS A 100 -9.02 -8.14 -28.96
N LYS A 101 -7.92 -7.97 -29.69
CA LYS A 101 -7.36 -8.99 -30.57
C LYS A 101 -6.95 -10.23 -29.78
N GLN A 102 -6.15 -10.07 -28.73
CA GLN A 102 -5.72 -11.17 -27.86
C GLN A 102 -6.90 -11.91 -27.23
N TYR A 103 -7.91 -11.17 -26.76
CA TYR A 103 -9.10 -11.78 -26.18
C TYR A 103 -9.90 -12.57 -27.21
N ASN A 104 -10.05 -12.07 -28.43
CA ASN A 104 -10.77 -12.78 -29.51
C ASN A 104 -10.03 -14.04 -29.97
N GLU A 105 -8.69 -14.07 -29.90
CA GLU A 105 -7.88 -15.21 -30.32
C GLU A 105 -7.77 -16.29 -29.23
N ALA A 106 -7.55 -15.89 -27.97
CA ALA A 106 -7.25 -16.82 -26.86
C ALA A 106 -8.42 -16.98 -25.86
N GLY A 107 -9.46 -16.15 -25.95
CA GLY A 107 -10.59 -16.15 -25.01
C GLY A 107 -10.19 -15.69 -23.59
N PRO A 108 -11.00 -16.05 -22.57
CA PRO A 108 -10.75 -15.63 -21.18
C PRO A 108 -9.41 -16.10 -20.59
N SER A 109 -8.83 -17.17 -21.16
CA SER A 109 -7.57 -17.74 -20.68
C SER A 109 -6.37 -16.79 -20.81
N VAL A 110 -6.46 -15.78 -21.68
CA VAL A 110 -5.40 -14.77 -21.86
C VAL A 110 -5.10 -13.99 -20.58
N ALA A 111 -6.07 -13.89 -19.66
CA ALA A 111 -5.87 -13.22 -18.37
C ALA A 111 -4.80 -13.91 -17.50
N PHE A 112 -4.70 -15.22 -17.56
CA PHE A 112 -3.69 -15.98 -16.82
C PHE A 112 -2.28 -15.78 -17.38
N ALA A 113 -2.15 -15.56 -18.68
CA ALA A 113 -0.85 -15.29 -19.30
C ALA A 113 -0.25 -13.94 -18.87
N LEU A 114 -1.08 -12.93 -18.58
CA LEU A 114 -0.64 -11.62 -18.06
C LEU A 114 -0.33 -11.64 -16.55
N GLY A 115 -0.95 -12.53 -15.79
CA GLY A 115 -0.77 -12.65 -14.35
C GLY A 115 0.42 -13.48 -13.91
N SER A 116 1.17 -14.06 -14.83
CA SER A 116 2.32 -14.94 -14.56
C SER A 116 3.69 -14.26 -14.68
N VAL A 117 3.73 -12.91 -14.54
CA VAL A 117 4.98 -12.13 -14.52
C VAL A 117 5.39 -11.81 -13.08
#